data_91afd6527306eecbb713cb4764b585ef
#
_entry.id   91afd6527306eecbb713cb4764b585ef
#
_cell.length_a   1.000
_cell.length_b   1.000
_cell.length_c   1.000
_cell.angle_alpha   90.00
_cell.angle_beta   90.00
_cell.angle_gamma   90.00
#
_symmetry.space_group_name_H-M   'P 1'
#
loop_
_entity.id
_entity.type
_entity.pdbx_description
1 polymer ?
#
loop_
_entity_poly.entity_id
_entity_poly.type
_entity_poly.pdbx_seq_one_letter_code
_entity_poly.pdbx_strand_id
1 'polypeptide(L)'
;LKLIIQKLIDFKNKKKYMVYYQLSKNLFEKEYMLLSLALLYESIRMYIKSYIKNKHLDLVEDIERQLNHDLYKIGDFFKNLSWRSYSQFLKQNKTKLNIIESDYIKLANSYPSRLKQLYSDIDKKRNNLAHANSNGKFEDIKKSINDLLINYENLAIKRAL
;
A
#
# COMPACT_ATOMS: atom_id res chain seq x y z
N LEU A 1 1.27 32.40 -1.12
CA LEU A 1 1.89 31.90 0.12
C LEU A 1 0.85 31.33 1.08
N LYS A 2 -0.23 32.06 1.43
CA LYS A 2 -1.29 31.58 2.34
C LYS A 2 -1.91 30.25 1.88
N LEU A 3 -2.18 30.07 0.58
CA LEU A 3 -2.75 28.82 0.03
C LEU A 3 -1.79 27.64 0.16
N ILE A 4 -0.48 27.86 0.01
CA ILE A 4 0.54 26.82 0.18
C ILE A 4 0.63 26.41 1.65
N ILE A 5 0.65 27.38 2.56
CA ILE A 5 0.67 27.15 4.01
C ILE A 5 -0.57 26.38 4.45
N GLN A 6 -1.76 26.75 3.98
CA GLN A 6 -3.00 26.05 4.30
C GLN A 6 -2.96 24.59 3.80
N LYS A 7 -2.50 24.33 2.56
CA LYS A 7 -2.33 22.97 2.04
C LYS A 7 -1.34 22.15 2.86
N LEU A 8 -0.23 22.76 3.32
CA LEU A 8 0.76 22.07 4.17
C LEU A 8 0.17 21.73 5.55
N ILE A 9 -0.65 22.61 6.14
CA ILE A 9 -1.36 22.37 7.40
C ILE A 9 -2.36 21.21 7.21
N ASP A 10 -3.12 21.23 6.12
CA ASP A 10 -4.09 20.18 5.79
C ASP A 10 -3.40 18.82 5.61
N PHE A 11 -2.19 18.77 5.01
CA PHE A 11 -1.40 17.56 4.91
C PHE A 11 -0.87 17.06 6.26
N LYS A 12 -0.48 17.96 7.16
CA LYS A 12 0.03 17.61 8.49
C LYS A 12 -1.00 16.87 9.34
N ASN A 13 -2.28 17.21 9.17
CA ASN A 13 -3.39 16.63 9.94
C ASN A 13 -3.99 15.37 9.29
N LYS A 14 -3.60 15.05 8.06
CA LYS A 14 -4.11 13.86 7.37
C LYS A 14 -3.26 12.64 7.68
N LYS A 15 -3.91 11.46 7.71
CA LYS A 15 -3.18 10.18 7.76
C LYS A 15 -2.25 10.06 6.57
N LYS A 16 -1.05 9.58 6.80
CA LYS A 16 0.04 9.55 5.80
C LYS A 16 -0.37 8.90 4.47
N TYR A 17 -1.14 7.81 4.50
CA TYR A 17 -1.62 7.15 3.28
C TYR A 17 -2.56 8.06 2.45
N MET A 18 -3.34 8.93 3.09
CA MET A 18 -4.20 9.90 2.38
C MET A 18 -3.38 10.97 1.66
N VAL A 19 -2.27 11.39 2.26
CA VAL A 19 -1.34 12.34 1.62
C VAL A 19 -0.73 11.73 0.36
N TYR A 20 -0.24 10.49 0.45
CA TYR A 20 0.33 9.77 -0.70
C TYR A 20 -0.71 9.54 -1.81
N TYR A 21 -1.94 9.21 -1.45
CA TYR A 21 -3.03 9.10 -2.40
C TYR A 21 -3.31 10.42 -3.12
N GLN A 22 -3.40 11.53 -2.39
CA GLN A 22 -3.63 12.85 -2.98
C GLN A 22 -2.50 13.27 -3.92
N LEU A 23 -1.25 13.02 -3.53
CA LEU A 23 -0.09 13.27 -4.39
C LEU A 23 -0.12 12.39 -5.65
N SER A 24 -0.52 11.12 -5.50
CA SER A 24 -0.70 10.21 -6.64
C SER A 24 -1.71 10.76 -7.65
N LYS A 25 -2.88 11.24 -7.18
CA LYS A 25 -3.88 11.89 -8.04
C LYS A 25 -3.32 13.11 -8.77
N ASN A 26 -2.64 14.00 -8.05
CA ASN A 26 -2.06 15.21 -8.62
C ASN A 26 -1.02 14.88 -9.71
N LEU A 27 -0.23 13.82 -9.52
CA LEU A 27 0.74 13.37 -10.53
C LEU A 27 0.05 12.71 -11.72
N PHE A 28 -1.03 11.97 -11.49
CA PHE A 28 -1.84 11.41 -12.56
C PHE A 28 -2.44 12.50 -13.47
N GLU A 29 -3.00 13.57 -12.89
CA GLU A 29 -3.54 14.71 -13.63
C GLU A 29 -2.48 15.41 -14.48
N LYS A 30 -1.22 15.37 -14.05
CA LYS A 30 -0.05 15.90 -14.78
C LYS A 30 0.60 14.87 -15.71
N GLU A 31 -0.02 13.72 -15.90
CA GLU A 31 0.45 12.63 -16.75
C GLU A 31 1.78 11.98 -16.35
N TYR A 32 2.22 12.14 -15.10
CA TYR A 32 3.38 11.44 -14.53
C TYR A 32 2.97 10.03 -14.05
N MET A 33 2.63 9.14 -14.99
CA MET A 33 1.98 7.85 -14.75
C MET A 33 2.76 6.93 -13.80
N LEU A 34 4.08 6.77 -14.01
CA LEU A 34 4.91 5.90 -13.17
C LEU A 34 5.02 6.43 -11.73
N LEU A 35 5.22 7.74 -11.56
CA LEU A 35 5.29 8.37 -10.24
C LEU A 35 3.93 8.31 -9.51
N SER A 36 2.84 8.51 -10.25
CA SER A 36 1.48 8.32 -9.71
C SER A 36 1.31 6.91 -9.16
N LEU A 37 1.63 5.88 -9.94
CA LEU A 37 1.55 4.49 -9.48
C LEU A 37 2.47 4.17 -8.31
N ALA A 38 3.68 4.74 -8.28
CA ALA A 38 4.62 4.55 -7.17
C ALA A 38 4.03 5.12 -5.86
N LEU A 39 3.43 6.30 -5.89
CA LEU A 39 2.79 6.89 -4.71
C LEU A 39 1.48 6.17 -4.33
N LEU A 40 0.71 5.69 -5.30
CA LEU A 40 -0.48 4.88 -5.03
C LEU A 40 -0.10 3.55 -4.34
N TYR A 41 0.99 2.92 -4.78
CA TYR A 41 1.54 1.72 -4.16
C TYR A 41 1.97 1.98 -2.70
N GLU A 42 2.67 3.07 -2.43
CA GLU A 42 3.04 3.43 -1.06
C GLU A 42 1.82 3.76 -0.19
N SER A 43 0.82 4.42 -0.77
CA SER A 43 -0.43 4.73 -0.08
C SER A 43 -1.16 3.46 0.37
N ILE A 44 -1.36 2.49 -0.52
CA ILE A 44 -2.06 1.24 -0.17
C ILE A 44 -1.27 0.40 0.85
N ARG A 45 0.07 0.38 0.79
CA ARG A 45 0.92 -0.26 1.81
C ARG A 45 0.68 0.31 3.19
N MET A 46 0.69 1.62 3.31
CA MET A 46 0.47 2.31 4.59
C MET A 46 -0.96 2.11 5.10
N TYR A 47 -1.94 2.14 4.21
CA TYR A 47 -3.33 1.89 4.57
C TYR A 47 -3.52 0.49 5.13
N ILE A 48 -3.01 -0.54 4.46
CA ILE A 48 -3.12 -1.94 4.89
C ILE A 48 -2.47 -2.14 6.26
N LYS A 49 -1.26 -1.62 6.46
CA LYS A 49 -0.59 -1.67 7.77
C LYS A 49 -1.46 -1.01 8.84
N SER A 50 -1.96 0.19 8.59
CA SER A 50 -2.82 0.90 9.54
C SER A 50 -4.12 0.14 9.83
N TYR A 51 -4.73 -0.43 8.81
CA TYR A 51 -5.96 -1.22 8.95
C TYR A 51 -5.76 -2.47 9.82
N ILE A 52 -4.67 -3.21 9.60
CA ILE A 52 -4.35 -4.40 10.39
C ILE A 52 -3.92 -4.00 11.80
N LYS A 53 -3.13 -2.93 11.95
CA LYS A 53 -2.71 -2.41 13.25
C LYS A 53 -3.89 -2.00 14.13
N ASN A 54 -4.92 -1.40 13.58
CA ASN A 54 -6.13 -1.03 14.33
C ASN A 54 -6.88 -2.25 14.90
N LYS A 55 -6.70 -3.42 14.31
CA LYS A 55 -7.33 -4.68 14.77
C LYS A 55 -6.42 -5.49 15.70
N HIS A 56 -5.12 -5.38 15.53
CA HIS A 56 -4.11 -6.21 16.21
C HIS A 56 -2.91 -5.35 16.62
N LEU A 57 -3.15 -4.35 17.46
CA LEU A 57 -2.16 -3.33 17.84
C LEU A 57 -0.87 -3.95 18.36
N ASP A 58 -0.97 -4.75 19.44
CA ASP A 58 0.19 -5.32 20.13
C ASP A 58 1.05 -6.19 19.20
N LEU A 59 0.38 -7.00 18.38
CA LEU A 59 1.05 -7.91 17.46
C LEU A 59 1.78 -7.16 16.34
N VAL A 60 1.17 -6.11 15.81
CA VAL A 60 1.80 -5.28 14.78
C VAL A 60 2.95 -4.46 15.37
N GLU A 61 2.81 -3.94 16.58
CA GLU A 61 3.90 -3.23 17.27
C GLU A 61 5.08 -4.14 17.60
N ASP A 62 4.82 -5.40 17.96
CA ASP A 62 5.89 -6.37 18.14
C ASP A 62 6.65 -6.64 16.83
N ILE A 63 5.95 -6.82 15.72
CA ILE A 63 6.55 -6.96 14.39
C ILE A 63 7.38 -5.72 14.02
N GLU A 64 6.85 -4.52 14.26
CA GLU A 64 7.56 -3.27 14.00
C GLU A 64 8.86 -3.19 14.81
N ARG A 65 8.84 -3.58 16.08
CA ARG A 65 10.04 -3.65 16.94
C ARG A 65 11.06 -4.67 16.44
N GLN A 66 10.63 -5.89 16.13
CA GLN A 66 11.51 -6.96 15.61
C GLN A 66 12.17 -6.57 14.29
N LEU A 67 11.50 -5.76 13.47
CA LEU A 67 12.02 -5.23 12.21
C LEU A 67 12.73 -3.88 12.37
N ASN A 68 13.06 -3.47 13.60
CA ASN A 68 13.73 -2.19 13.91
C ASN A 68 13.05 -0.97 13.28
N HIS A 69 11.72 -0.98 13.18
CA HIS A 69 10.91 0.05 12.53
C HIS A 69 11.30 0.36 11.07
N ASP A 70 12.00 -0.57 10.40
CA ASP A 70 12.36 -0.46 8.99
C ASP A 70 11.09 -0.53 8.12
N LEU A 71 10.71 0.61 7.56
CA LEU A 71 9.47 0.76 6.78
C LEU A 71 9.43 -0.16 5.56
N TYR A 72 10.58 -0.44 4.94
CA TYR A 72 10.65 -1.32 3.79
C TYR A 72 10.35 -2.78 4.19
N LYS A 73 11.03 -3.29 5.23
CA LYS A 73 10.84 -4.65 5.74
C LYS A 73 9.42 -4.87 6.27
N ILE A 74 8.89 -3.90 6.99
CA ILE A 74 7.50 -3.91 7.48
C ILE A 74 6.53 -3.97 6.29
N GLY A 75 6.73 -3.13 5.28
CA GLY A 75 5.91 -3.14 4.08
C GLY A 75 5.98 -4.45 3.30
N ASP A 76 7.17 -5.05 3.20
CA ASP A 76 7.37 -6.34 2.54
C ASP A 76 6.68 -7.48 3.33
N PHE A 77 6.74 -7.46 4.66
CA PHE A 77 6.00 -8.40 5.49
C PHE A 77 4.50 -8.33 5.20
N PHE A 78 3.88 -7.16 5.26
CA PHE A 78 2.43 -7.01 5.00
C PHE A 78 2.04 -7.32 3.56
N LYS A 79 2.91 -7.06 2.58
CA LYS A 79 2.73 -7.50 1.21
C LYS A 79 2.67 -9.02 1.14
N ASN A 80 3.65 -9.70 1.73
CA ASN A 80 3.78 -11.14 1.66
C ASN A 80 2.71 -11.89 2.48
N LEU A 81 2.24 -11.30 3.57
CA LEU A 81 1.17 -11.84 4.42
C LEU A 81 -0.09 -12.21 3.62
N SER A 82 -0.37 -11.51 2.53
CA SER A 82 -1.57 -11.71 1.73
C SER A 82 -1.46 -12.87 0.72
N TRP A 83 -0.24 -13.32 0.40
CA TRP A 83 0.02 -14.27 -0.70
C TRP A 83 0.64 -15.58 -0.26
N ARG A 84 1.23 -15.63 0.94
CA ARG A 84 2.00 -16.76 1.41
C ARG A 84 1.32 -17.48 2.55
N SER A 85 1.37 -18.81 2.52
CA SER A 85 1.09 -19.62 3.70
C SER A 85 2.20 -19.42 4.74
N TYR A 86 1.92 -19.79 6.00
CA TYR A 86 2.92 -19.72 7.07
C TYR A 86 4.17 -20.53 6.75
N SER A 87 4.03 -21.73 6.17
CA SER A 87 5.17 -22.56 5.77
C SER A 87 6.02 -21.90 4.68
N GLN A 88 5.41 -21.23 3.72
CA GLN A 88 6.12 -20.44 2.71
C GLN A 88 6.81 -19.22 3.31
N PHE A 89 6.16 -18.56 4.24
CA PHE A 89 6.76 -17.45 5.00
C PHE A 89 8.01 -17.90 5.72
N LEU A 90 7.98 -19.01 6.49
CA LEU A 90 9.15 -19.53 7.22
C LEU A 90 10.34 -19.82 6.28
N LYS A 91 10.09 -20.46 5.14
CA LYS A 91 11.14 -20.76 4.16
C LYS A 91 11.83 -19.54 3.58
N GLN A 92 11.13 -18.41 3.52
CA GLN A 92 11.59 -17.18 2.89
C GLN A 92 11.82 -16.04 3.87
N ASN A 93 11.75 -16.31 5.18
CA ASN A 93 11.89 -15.32 6.25
C ASN A 93 13.34 -14.84 6.41
N LYS A 94 13.80 -14.04 5.43
CA LYS A 94 15.15 -13.45 5.42
C LYS A 94 15.39 -12.50 6.60
N THR A 95 14.33 -11.94 7.17
CA THR A 95 14.40 -10.99 8.29
C THR A 95 14.50 -11.67 9.64
N LYS A 96 14.37 -12.99 9.70
CA LYS A 96 14.33 -13.78 10.94
C LYS A 96 13.26 -13.29 11.94
N LEU A 97 12.16 -12.79 11.41
CA LEU A 97 11.01 -12.37 12.19
C LEU A 97 10.44 -13.57 12.95
N ASN A 98 10.32 -13.45 14.26
CA ASN A 98 9.74 -14.49 15.12
C ASN A 98 8.23 -14.23 15.28
N ILE A 99 7.42 -15.02 14.61
CA ILE A 99 5.96 -15.01 14.70
C ILE A 99 5.44 -16.44 14.68
N ILE A 100 4.54 -16.77 15.59
CA ILE A 100 3.91 -18.10 15.63
C ILE A 100 2.81 -18.23 14.57
N GLU A 101 2.51 -19.46 14.18
CA GLU A 101 1.56 -19.74 13.10
C GLU A 101 0.17 -19.14 13.35
N SER A 102 -0.35 -19.27 14.56
CA SER A 102 -1.67 -18.73 14.93
C SER A 102 -1.76 -17.21 14.73
N ASP A 103 -0.70 -16.48 15.08
CA ASP A 103 -0.64 -15.02 14.94
C ASP A 103 -0.48 -14.61 13.47
N TYR A 104 0.34 -15.36 12.72
CA TYR A 104 0.45 -15.16 11.26
C TYR A 104 -0.90 -15.34 10.56
N ILE A 105 -1.62 -16.43 10.86
CA ILE A 105 -2.94 -16.71 10.29
C ILE A 105 -3.95 -15.64 10.69
N LYS A 106 -3.93 -15.19 11.95
CA LYS A 106 -4.79 -14.13 12.44
C LYS A 106 -4.61 -12.82 11.67
N LEU A 107 -3.36 -12.43 11.42
CA LEU A 107 -3.06 -11.25 10.59
C LEU A 107 -3.49 -11.45 9.14
N ALA A 108 -3.20 -12.61 8.55
CA ALA A 108 -3.55 -12.93 7.16
C ALA A 108 -5.07 -12.91 6.94
N ASN A 109 -5.85 -13.43 7.89
CA ASN A 109 -7.31 -13.42 7.84
C ASN A 109 -7.92 -12.03 8.04
N SER A 110 -7.18 -11.13 8.69
CA SER A 110 -7.61 -9.73 8.85
C SER A 110 -7.46 -8.89 7.59
N TYR A 111 -6.76 -9.41 6.60
CA TYR A 111 -6.49 -8.70 5.36
C TYR A 111 -7.71 -8.76 4.43
N PRO A 112 -8.35 -7.65 4.09
CA PRO A 112 -9.53 -7.66 3.22
C PRO A 112 -9.21 -8.18 1.82
N SER A 113 -9.98 -9.15 1.32
CA SER A 113 -9.73 -9.80 0.02
C SER A 113 -9.71 -8.81 -1.16
N ARG A 114 -10.61 -7.82 -1.15
CA ARG A 114 -10.64 -6.78 -2.19
C ARG A 114 -9.38 -5.90 -2.20
N LEU A 115 -8.82 -5.62 -1.03
CA LEU A 115 -7.56 -4.87 -0.92
C LEU A 115 -6.36 -5.72 -1.38
N LYS A 116 -6.38 -7.03 -1.14
CA LYS A 116 -5.35 -7.95 -1.68
C LYS A 116 -5.28 -7.85 -3.20
N GLN A 117 -6.43 -7.99 -3.86
CA GLN A 117 -6.51 -7.92 -5.31
C GLN A 117 -6.05 -6.56 -5.84
N LEU A 118 -6.60 -5.48 -5.29
CA LEU A 118 -6.23 -4.12 -5.70
C LEU A 118 -4.72 -3.84 -5.52
N TYR A 119 -4.14 -4.28 -4.41
CA TYR A 119 -2.71 -4.14 -4.17
C TYR A 119 -1.87 -4.88 -5.22
N SER A 120 -2.28 -6.12 -5.57
CA SER A 120 -1.64 -6.88 -6.64
C SER A 120 -1.71 -6.16 -7.99
N ASP A 121 -2.88 -5.62 -8.31
CA ASP A 121 -3.09 -4.95 -9.59
C ASP A 121 -2.25 -3.67 -9.71
N ILE A 122 -2.15 -2.89 -8.62
CA ILE A 122 -1.27 -1.72 -8.56
C ILE A 122 0.20 -2.14 -8.70
N ASP A 123 0.65 -3.18 -7.98
CA ASP A 123 2.04 -3.65 -8.03
C ASP A 123 2.42 -4.15 -9.44
N LYS A 124 1.56 -4.96 -10.05
CA LYS A 124 1.76 -5.45 -11.42
C LYS A 124 1.83 -4.30 -12.43
N LYS A 125 0.89 -3.34 -12.34
CA LYS A 125 0.85 -2.21 -13.26
C LYS A 125 2.08 -1.33 -13.12
N ARG A 126 2.51 -1.05 -11.88
CA ARG A 126 3.74 -0.30 -11.60
C ARG A 126 4.96 -0.98 -12.18
N ASN A 127 5.12 -2.29 -11.95
CA ASN A 127 6.26 -3.05 -12.43
C ASN A 127 6.28 -3.12 -13.97
N ASN A 128 5.13 -3.37 -14.60
CA ASN A 128 5.04 -3.39 -16.05
C ASN A 128 5.43 -2.05 -16.67
N LEU A 129 4.99 -0.95 -16.08
CA LEU A 129 5.32 0.39 -16.58
C LEU A 129 6.80 0.73 -16.33
N ALA A 130 7.35 0.38 -15.16
CA ALA A 130 8.75 0.61 -14.82
C ALA A 130 9.74 -0.15 -15.73
N HIS A 131 9.34 -1.35 -16.19
CA HIS A 131 10.16 -2.17 -17.09
C HIS A 131 9.84 -1.97 -18.58
N ALA A 132 9.06 -0.93 -18.92
CA ALA A 132 8.61 -0.65 -20.30
C ALA A 132 7.92 -1.85 -20.98
N ASN A 133 7.39 -2.81 -20.21
CA ASN A 133 6.67 -3.98 -20.70
C ASN A 133 5.21 -3.68 -21.07
N SER A 134 4.82 -2.40 -21.09
CA SER A 134 3.47 -2.00 -21.44
C SER A 134 3.37 -1.77 -22.95
N ASN A 135 2.87 -2.76 -23.68
CA ASN A 135 2.59 -2.67 -25.11
C ASN A 135 1.29 -1.91 -25.44
N GLY A 136 0.68 -1.25 -24.48
CA GLY A 136 -0.58 -0.53 -24.62
C GLY A 136 -0.39 0.90 -25.14
N LYS A 137 -1.44 1.41 -25.80
CA LYS A 137 -1.53 2.84 -26.09
C LYS A 137 -1.55 3.66 -24.80
N PHE A 138 -1.02 4.87 -24.84
CA PHE A 138 -0.97 5.76 -23.67
C PHE A 138 -2.35 5.94 -23.00
N GLU A 139 -3.40 6.11 -23.80
CA GLU A 139 -4.77 6.27 -23.30
C GLU A 139 -5.28 5.03 -22.55
N ASP A 140 -4.93 3.82 -22.98
CA ASP A 140 -5.31 2.59 -22.27
C ASP A 140 -4.57 2.46 -20.93
N ILE A 141 -3.31 2.87 -20.92
CA ILE A 141 -2.51 2.93 -19.67
C ILE A 141 -3.13 3.93 -18.72
N LYS A 142 -3.44 5.14 -19.19
CA LYS A 142 -4.05 6.21 -18.42
C LYS A 142 -5.40 5.79 -17.84
N LYS A 143 -6.28 5.20 -18.67
CA LYS A 143 -7.56 4.65 -18.21
C LYS A 143 -7.38 3.61 -17.11
N SER A 144 -6.48 2.66 -17.33
CA SER A 144 -6.20 1.60 -16.35
C SER A 144 -5.72 2.15 -14.99
N ILE A 145 -4.87 3.18 -14.99
CA ILE A 145 -4.40 3.84 -13.76
C ILE A 145 -5.53 4.60 -13.08
N ASN A 146 -6.37 5.29 -13.86
CA ASN A 146 -7.54 5.97 -13.33
C ASN A 146 -8.50 5.00 -12.62
N ASP A 147 -8.74 3.83 -13.20
CA ASP A 147 -9.58 2.80 -12.58
C ASP A 147 -9.00 2.30 -11.26
N LEU A 148 -7.66 2.15 -11.16
CA LEU A 148 -7.00 1.79 -9.90
C LEU A 148 -7.14 2.89 -8.84
N LEU A 149 -7.00 4.16 -9.22
CA LEU A 149 -7.19 5.31 -8.31
C LEU A 149 -8.63 5.36 -7.77
N ILE A 150 -9.63 5.21 -8.64
CA ILE A 150 -11.05 5.20 -8.26
C ILE A 150 -11.36 4.00 -7.34
N ASN A 151 -10.87 2.82 -7.67
CA ASN A 151 -11.07 1.63 -6.85
C ASN A 151 -10.45 1.79 -5.46
N TYR A 152 -9.25 2.35 -5.37
CA TYR A 152 -8.62 2.61 -4.08
C TYR A 152 -9.36 3.69 -3.29
N GLU A 153 -9.80 4.75 -3.93
CA GLU A 153 -10.61 5.79 -3.27
C GLU A 153 -11.86 5.19 -2.62
N ASN A 154 -12.58 4.33 -3.35
CA ASN A 154 -13.81 3.73 -2.85
C ASN A 154 -13.57 2.69 -1.74
N LEU A 155 -12.48 1.92 -1.81
CA LEU A 155 -12.20 0.85 -0.85
C LEU A 155 -11.53 1.33 0.44
N ALA A 156 -10.73 2.38 0.37
CA ALA A 156 -9.88 2.79 1.46
C ALA A 156 -10.14 4.23 1.94
N ILE A 157 -10.16 5.19 1.01
CA ILE A 157 -10.18 6.61 1.38
C ILE A 157 -11.55 7.05 1.88
N LYS A 158 -12.63 6.76 1.15
CA LYS A 158 -14.00 7.15 1.54
C LYS A 158 -14.50 6.45 2.80
N ARG A 159 -13.94 5.28 3.14
CA ARG A 159 -14.29 4.54 4.36
C ARG A 159 -13.50 4.99 5.58
N ALA A 160 -12.44 5.77 5.39
CA ALA A 160 -11.60 6.28 6.45
C ALA A 160 -11.98 7.71 6.87
N LEU A 161 -12.89 8.36 6.13
CA LEU A 161 -13.53 9.64 6.45
C LEU A 161 -14.81 9.42 7.25
#